data_8c21a3d99cc3d84d52d44bcd3fb00fbf
#
_entry.id   8c21a3d99cc3d84d52d44bcd3fb00fbf
#
_cell.length_a   1.000
_cell.length_b   1.000
_cell.length_c   1.000
_cell.angle_alpha   90.00
_cell.angle_beta   90.00
_cell.angle_gamma   90.00
#
_symmetry.space_group_name_H-M   'P 1'
#
loop_
_entity.id
_entity.type
_entity.pdbx_description
1 polymer ?
#
loop_
_entity_poly.entity_id
_entity_poly.type
_entity_poly.pdbx_seq_one_letter_code
_entity_poly.pdbx_strand_id
1 'polypeptide(L)'
;MQAIVLAINWEPELRGILTVMIGTVVWMGSVYLILGTNLGARLGFLIALTGLVGWMALMGFIWWIYGIGLKGDEPSWKQVEGRTVIQEVDLLYQAGVLDEPIDVTSDTDPAVAASAVEDQLLSQGWSRVEESAPEFGQAEASASVFLEEEGAFGPGEFDVTAVYEVDPPHESAYPKLGPNGEFDQIAFFHKPYYTLVEVAPFKPLLDEPGRAPTAPEIDSSRQRQYVYMIRDLGSLRQPAAYIAIGSTIMFLALCFLLHRRDRFVAANLARKAIAAA
;
A
#
# COMPACT_ATOMS: atom_id res chain seq x y z
N MET A 1 -40.32 30.64 -9.45
CA MET A 1 -39.32 30.36 -10.50
C MET A 1 -38.06 29.82 -9.78
N GLN A 2 -38.03 28.51 -9.51
CA GLN A 2 -36.85 27.87 -8.90
C GLN A 2 -35.77 27.79 -9.98
N ALA A 3 -34.68 28.55 -9.79
CA ALA A 3 -33.51 28.38 -10.59
C ALA A 3 -32.95 26.96 -10.33
N ILE A 4 -33.08 26.09 -11.32
CA ILE A 4 -32.36 24.83 -11.33
C ILE A 4 -30.88 25.18 -11.44
N VAL A 5 -30.22 25.30 -10.30
CA VAL A 5 -28.76 25.31 -10.25
C VAL A 5 -28.36 23.89 -10.62
N LEU A 6 -27.99 23.66 -11.87
CA LEU A 6 -27.29 22.50 -12.33
C LEU A 6 -25.89 22.53 -11.67
N ALA A 7 -25.84 22.26 -10.38
CA ALA A 7 -24.61 21.90 -9.72
C ALA A 7 -24.23 20.53 -10.28
N ILE A 8 -23.40 20.51 -11.30
CA ILE A 8 -22.71 19.29 -11.74
C ILE A 8 -21.87 18.86 -10.55
N ASN A 9 -22.38 17.91 -9.80
CA ASN A 9 -21.69 17.33 -8.66
C ASN A 9 -20.66 16.35 -9.20
N TRP A 10 -19.53 16.90 -9.67
CA TRP A 10 -18.43 16.10 -10.19
C TRP A 10 -17.72 15.46 -9.01
N GLU A 11 -17.53 14.15 -9.09
CA GLU A 11 -16.69 13.46 -8.14
C GLU A 11 -15.30 14.11 -8.09
N PRO A 12 -14.73 14.29 -6.88
CA PRO A 12 -13.45 14.97 -6.70
C PRO A 12 -12.32 14.43 -7.58
N GLU A 13 -12.30 13.12 -7.80
CA GLU A 13 -11.30 12.43 -8.63
C GLU A 13 -11.42 12.81 -10.11
N LEU A 14 -12.64 12.78 -10.66
CA LEU A 14 -12.88 13.19 -12.05
C LEU A 14 -12.51 14.66 -12.26
N ARG A 15 -12.82 15.52 -11.29
CA ARG A 15 -12.45 16.93 -11.35
C ARG A 15 -10.94 17.10 -11.37
N GLY A 16 -10.21 16.36 -10.54
CA GLY A 16 -8.75 16.36 -10.49
C GLY A 16 -8.14 15.95 -11.82
N ILE A 17 -8.56 14.82 -12.38
CA ILE A 17 -8.09 14.29 -13.66
C ILE A 17 -8.32 15.30 -14.79
N LEU A 18 -9.55 15.84 -14.90
CA LEU A 18 -9.88 16.80 -15.95
C LEU A 18 -9.08 18.10 -15.82
N THR A 19 -8.87 18.61 -14.61
CA THR A 19 -8.05 19.81 -14.38
C THR A 19 -6.61 19.58 -14.85
N VAL A 20 -6.01 18.45 -14.53
CA VAL A 20 -4.65 18.10 -14.96
C VAL A 20 -4.60 17.94 -16.48
N MET A 21 -5.56 17.25 -17.10
CA MET A 21 -5.62 17.08 -18.56
C MET A 21 -5.74 18.41 -19.28
N ILE A 22 -6.69 19.25 -18.88
CA ILE A 22 -6.90 20.58 -19.49
C ILE A 22 -5.63 21.45 -19.30
N GLY A 23 -5.10 21.49 -18.09
CA GLY A 23 -3.86 22.23 -17.79
C GLY A 23 -2.69 21.80 -18.66
N THR A 24 -2.50 20.49 -18.84
CA THR A 24 -1.45 19.91 -19.69
C THR A 24 -1.66 20.29 -21.15
N VAL A 25 -2.88 20.17 -21.68
CA VAL A 25 -3.21 20.53 -23.07
C VAL A 25 -2.97 22.02 -23.32
N VAL A 26 -3.41 22.90 -22.41
CA VAL A 26 -3.21 24.34 -22.54
C VAL A 26 -1.73 24.69 -22.47
N TRP A 27 -1.01 24.15 -21.51
CA TRP A 27 0.44 24.42 -21.35
C TRP A 27 1.23 23.87 -22.53
N MET A 28 1.06 22.60 -22.88
CA MET A 28 1.76 21.96 -24.00
C MET A 28 1.40 22.60 -25.33
N GLY A 29 0.12 22.93 -25.54
CA GLY A 29 -0.37 23.61 -26.73
C GLY A 29 0.25 25.01 -26.88
N SER A 30 0.35 25.76 -25.81
CA SER A 30 1.00 27.12 -25.83
C SER A 30 2.49 27.03 -26.17
N VAL A 31 3.21 26.12 -25.52
CA VAL A 31 4.64 25.87 -25.81
C VAL A 31 4.82 25.42 -27.26
N TYR A 32 3.98 24.49 -27.75
CA TYR A 32 4.04 24.04 -29.12
C TYR A 32 3.76 25.16 -30.13
N LEU A 33 2.78 26.01 -29.88
CA LEU A 33 2.49 27.16 -30.78
C LEU A 33 3.69 28.08 -30.90
N ILE A 34 4.34 28.45 -29.78
CA ILE A 34 5.53 29.31 -29.77
C ILE A 34 6.69 28.63 -30.54
N LEU A 35 6.97 27.37 -30.25
CA LEU A 35 8.06 26.64 -30.88
C LEU A 35 7.76 26.34 -32.35
N GLY A 36 6.52 25.98 -32.67
CA GLY A 36 6.09 25.64 -34.02
C GLY A 36 6.17 26.85 -34.98
N THR A 37 5.85 28.05 -34.52
CA THR A 37 5.99 29.30 -35.32
C THR A 37 7.43 29.67 -35.56
N ASN A 38 8.33 29.44 -34.60
CA ASN A 38 9.75 29.82 -34.72
C ASN A 38 10.63 28.77 -35.40
N LEU A 39 10.37 27.47 -35.15
CA LEU A 39 11.23 26.36 -35.57
C LEU A 39 10.59 25.46 -36.63
N GLY A 40 9.33 25.75 -36.97
CA GLY A 40 8.49 24.88 -37.79
C GLY A 40 7.79 23.76 -37.00
N ALA A 41 6.64 23.32 -37.50
CA ALA A 41 5.71 22.46 -36.78
C ALA A 41 6.33 21.16 -36.28
N ARG A 42 7.13 20.47 -37.09
CA ARG A 42 7.72 19.18 -36.74
C ARG A 42 8.77 19.27 -35.63
N LEU A 43 9.66 20.25 -35.72
CA LEU A 43 10.71 20.46 -34.73
C LEU A 43 10.13 21.04 -33.45
N GLY A 44 9.24 22.03 -33.58
CA GLY A 44 8.54 22.61 -32.45
C GLY A 44 7.80 21.57 -31.62
N PHE A 45 7.09 20.64 -32.28
CA PHE A 45 6.43 19.53 -31.60
C PHE A 45 7.42 18.60 -30.87
N LEU A 46 8.51 18.22 -31.53
CA LEU A 46 9.49 17.30 -30.94
C LEU A 46 10.16 17.92 -29.70
N ILE A 47 10.51 19.21 -29.75
CA ILE A 47 11.11 19.91 -28.61
C ILE A 47 10.09 20.05 -27.46
N ALA A 48 8.85 20.46 -27.78
CA ALA A 48 7.79 20.58 -26.77
C ALA A 48 7.50 19.24 -26.09
N LEU A 49 7.40 18.16 -26.86
CA LEU A 49 7.22 16.81 -26.33
C LEU A 49 8.40 16.37 -25.44
N THR A 50 9.64 16.65 -25.88
CA THR A 50 10.84 16.33 -25.09
C THR A 50 10.82 17.07 -23.76
N GLY A 51 10.45 18.35 -23.76
CA GLY A 51 10.32 19.15 -22.53
C GLY A 51 9.25 18.61 -21.60
N LEU A 52 8.07 18.24 -22.12
CA LEU A 52 6.99 17.65 -21.34
C LEU A 52 7.42 16.34 -20.68
N VAL A 53 8.01 15.44 -21.45
CA VAL A 53 8.46 14.12 -20.96
C VAL A 53 9.59 14.26 -19.94
N GLY A 54 10.51 15.22 -20.15
CA GLY A 54 11.56 15.54 -19.18
C GLY A 54 10.99 16.10 -17.87
N TRP A 55 9.96 16.93 -17.95
CA TRP A 55 9.24 17.42 -16.76
C TRP A 55 8.50 16.28 -16.04
N MET A 56 7.85 15.37 -16.79
CA MET A 56 7.20 14.18 -16.20
C MET A 56 8.21 13.28 -15.49
N ALA A 57 9.40 13.09 -16.06
CA ALA A 57 10.48 12.32 -15.41
C ALA A 57 10.87 12.98 -14.08
N LEU A 58 11.09 14.29 -14.06
CA LEU A 58 11.43 15.04 -12.85
C LEU A 58 10.34 14.91 -11.78
N MET A 59 9.07 15.11 -12.18
CA MET A 59 7.94 14.95 -11.26
C MET A 59 7.83 13.52 -10.73
N GLY A 60 8.01 12.54 -11.59
CA GLY A 60 8.02 11.13 -11.22
C GLY A 60 9.08 10.82 -10.15
N PHE A 61 10.30 11.35 -10.31
CA PHE A 61 11.35 11.20 -9.29
C PHE A 61 11.00 11.89 -7.97
N ILE A 62 10.46 13.12 -8.02
CA ILE A 62 10.02 13.83 -6.82
C ILE A 62 8.92 13.02 -6.10
N TRP A 63 7.91 12.52 -6.83
CA TRP A 63 6.85 11.70 -6.24
C TRP A 63 7.38 10.40 -5.66
N TRP A 64 8.32 9.74 -6.33
CA TRP A 64 8.92 8.50 -5.85
C TRP A 64 9.71 8.71 -4.56
N ILE A 65 10.58 9.75 -4.51
CA ILE A 65 11.40 10.05 -3.34
C ILE A 65 10.55 10.46 -2.14
N TYR A 66 9.61 11.37 -2.33
CA TYR A 66 8.81 11.91 -1.25
C TYR A 66 7.53 11.13 -0.95
N GLY A 67 7.14 10.16 -1.76
CA GLY A 67 5.90 9.40 -1.57
C GLY A 67 4.63 10.23 -1.72
N ILE A 68 4.66 11.24 -2.61
CA ILE A 68 3.54 12.15 -2.88
C ILE A 68 3.06 11.98 -4.34
N GLY A 69 1.98 12.67 -4.70
CA GLY A 69 1.44 12.66 -6.07
C GLY A 69 0.70 11.38 -6.39
N LEU A 70 1.04 10.72 -7.49
CA LEU A 70 0.41 9.45 -7.86
C LEU A 70 0.89 8.34 -6.94
N LYS A 71 0.00 7.89 -6.08
CA LYS A 71 0.23 6.84 -5.10
C LYS A 71 -0.40 5.52 -5.57
N GLY A 72 0.21 4.41 -5.18
CA GLY A 72 -0.40 3.09 -5.22
C GLY A 72 -1.12 2.76 -3.92
N ASP A 73 -1.41 1.49 -3.71
CA ASP A 73 -2.11 1.01 -2.54
C ASP A 73 -1.30 1.27 -1.27
N GLU A 74 -1.99 1.68 -0.21
CA GLU A 74 -1.41 1.85 1.11
C GLU A 74 -1.20 0.49 1.78
N PRO A 75 -0.26 0.39 2.73
CA PRO A 75 -0.09 -0.82 3.52
C PRO A 75 -1.39 -1.19 4.24
N SER A 76 -1.79 -2.44 4.14
CA SER A 76 -3.04 -2.92 4.74
C SER A 76 -2.90 -4.36 5.23
N TRP A 77 -3.81 -4.76 6.11
CA TRP A 77 -4.00 -6.15 6.46
C TRP A 77 -5.02 -6.76 5.51
N LYS A 78 -4.78 -7.98 5.11
CA LYS A 78 -5.68 -8.75 4.24
C LYS A 78 -6.10 -10.04 4.93
N GLN A 79 -7.29 -10.48 4.61
CA GLN A 79 -7.79 -11.77 5.03
C GLN A 79 -6.98 -12.89 4.39
N VAL A 80 -6.79 -13.97 5.14
CA VAL A 80 -6.33 -15.26 4.60
C VAL A 80 -7.56 -16.09 4.31
N GLU A 81 -7.87 -16.32 3.03
CA GLU A 81 -9.08 -17.01 2.60
C GLU A 81 -9.31 -18.34 3.34
N GLY A 82 -10.50 -18.50 3.92
CA GLY A 82 -10.91 -19.68 4.66
C GLY A 82 -10.25 -19.89 6.03
N ARG A 83 -9.45 -18.92 6.50
CA ARG A 83 -8.67 -19.05 7.74
C ARG A 83 -8.61 -17.77 8.56
N THR A 84 -9.37 -16.74 8.20
CA THR A 84 -9.24 -15.41 8.81
C THR A 84 -9.61 -15.42 10.28
N VAL A 85 -10.71 -16.08 10.66
CA VAL A 85 -11.16 -16.19 12.05
C VAL A 85 -11.15 -17.64 12.49
N ILE A 86 -10.39 -17.96 13.52
CA ILE A 86 -10.23 -19.30 14.07
C ILE A 86 -10.78 -19.30 15.50
N GLN A 87 -11.85 -20.02 15.72
CA GLN A 87 -12.57 -20.02 16.98
C GLN A 87 -12.10 -21.10 17.96
N GLU A 88 -11.33 -22.06 17.48
CA GLU A 88 -10.86 -23.20 18.27
C GLU A 88 -9.34 -23.33 18.15
N VAL A 89 -8.67 -23.53 19.28
CA VAL A 89 -7.21 -23.57 19.37
C VAL A 89 -6.60 -24.71 18.55
N ASP A 90 -7.26 -25.86 18.51
CA ASP A 90 -6.81 -27.03 17.76
C ASP A 90 -6.82 -26.82 16.24
N LEU A 91 -7.64 -25.88 15.75
CA LEU A 91 -7.68 -25.51 14.33
C LEU A 91 -6.47 -24.66 13.90
N LEU A 92 -5.71 -24.08 14.81
CA LEU A 92 -4.51 -23.29 14.48
C LEU A 92 -3.46 -24.12 13.74
N TYR A 93 -3.31 -25.40 14.11
CA TYR A 93 -2.44 -26.32 13.38
C TYR A 93 -2.96 -26.60 11.96
N GLN A 94 -4.26 -26.83 11.80
CA GLN A 94 -4.86 -27.07 10.47
C GLN A 94 -4.80 -25.82 9.59
N ALA A 95 -4.83 -24.63 10.19
CA ALA A 95 -4.65 -23.37 9.50
C ALA A 95 -3.19 -23.11 9.07
N GLY A 96 -2.24 -23.92 9.55
CA GLY A 96 -0.82 -23.75 9.28
C GLY A 96 -0.21 -22.57 10.05
N VAL A 97 -0.82 -22.19 11.17
CA VAL A 97 -0.29 -21.17 12.10
C VAL A 97 0.69 -21.81 13.06
N LEU A 98 0.37 -23.03 13.52
CA LEU A 98 1.22 -23.83 14.40
C LEU A 98 1.82 -25.00 13.63
N ASP A 99 3.06 -25.37 13.95
CA ASP A 99 3.75 -26.52 13.34
C ASP A 99 3.30 -27.86 13.95
N GLU A 100 2.85 -27.81 15.21
CA GLU A 100 2.38 -29.00 15.93
C GLU A 100 0.99 -28.72 16.53
N PRO A 101 0.11 -29.74 16.61
CA PRO A 101 -1.17 -29.58 17.25
C PRO A 101 -1.02 -29.41 18.77
N ILE A 102 -1.81 -28.51 19.34
CA ILE A 102 -1.91 -28.38 20.80
C ILE A 102 -2.98 -29.33 21.30
N ASP A 103 -2.66 -30.14 22.31
CA ASP A 103 -3.61 -31.03 22.93
C ASP A 103 -4.49 -30.26 23.94
N VAL A 104 -5.50 -29.59 23.40
CA VAL A 104 -6.50 -28.82 24.17
C VAL A 104 -7.83 -29.55 24.11
N THR A 105 -8.37 -29.83 25.28
CA THR A 105 -9.72 -30.43 25.40
C THR A 105 -10.73 -29.32 25.72
N SER A 106 -12.02 -29.60 25.50
CA SER A 106 -13.11 -28.66 25.83
C SER A 106 -13.14 -28.25 27.31
N ASP A 107 -12.52 -29.03 28.17
CA ASP A 107 -12.44 -28.76 29.62
C ASP A 107 -11.17 -28.01 30.01
N THR A 108 -10.26 -27.69 29.07
CA THR A 108 -9.05 -26.96 29.35
C THR A 108 -9.39 -25.48 29.63
N ASP A 109 -8.83 -24.95 30.73
CA ASP A 109 -8.99 -23.54 31.07
C ASP A 109 -8.52 -22.64 29.89
N PRO A 110 -9.34 -21.68 29.43
CA PRO A 110 -9.00 -20.81 28.31
C PRO A 110 -7.67 -20.05 28.43
N ALA A 111 -7.31 -19.67 29.65
CA ALA A 111 -6.04 -18.99 29.91
C ALA A 111 -4.84 -19.94 29.76
N VAL A 112 -5.01 -21.21 30.16
CA VAL A 112 -3.98 -22.25 29.98
C VAL A 112 -3.82 -22.59 28.50
N ALA A 113 -4.92 -22.69 27.76
CA ALA A 113 -4.88 -22.91 26.32
C ALA A 113 -4.18 -21.76 25.60
N ALA A 114 -4.50 -20.51 25.93
CA ALA A 114 -3.86 -19.31 25.35
C ALA A 114 -2.35 -19.28 25.66
N SER A 115 -1.94 -19.60 26.88
CA SER A 115 -0.53 -19.67 27.24
C SER A 115 0.23 -20.76 26.45
N ALA A 116 -0.41 -21.91 26.22
CA ALA A 116 0.19 -22.97 25.40
C ALA A 116 0.36 -22.53 23.93
N VAL A 117 -0.60 -21.78 23.37
CA VAL A 117 -0.48 -21.18 22.04
C VAL A 117 0.66 -20.18 22.00
N GLU A 118 0.76 -19.26 22.97
CA GLU A 118 1.84 -18.27 23.06
C GLU A 118 3.20 -18.94 23.10
N ASP A 119 3.38 -19.94 23.99
CA ASP A 119 4.65 -20.66 24.14
C ASP A 119 5.06 -21.33 22.82
N GLN A 120 4.12 -21.92 22.12
CA GLN A 120 4.40 -22.59 20.85
C GLN A 120 4.71 -21.57 19.74
N LEU A 121 3.95 -20.47 19.63
CA LEU A 121 4.22 -19.39 18.67
C LEU A 121 5.63 -18.84 18.87
N LEU A 122 6.00 -18.51 20.11
CA LEU A 122 7.34 -18.00 20.43
C LEU A 122 8.44 -18.99 20.08
N SER A 123 8.20 -20.29 20.29
CA SER A 123 9.16 -21.35 19.94
C SER A 123 9.38 -21.48 18.42
N GLN A 124 8.37 -21.12 17.61
CA GLN A 124 8.37 -21.15 16.14
C GLN A 124 8.88 -19.84 15.52
N GLY A 125 9.36 -18.90 16.33
CA GLY A 125 9.92 -17.62 15.85
C GLY A 125 8.91 -16.49 15.66
N TRP A 126 7.68 -16.66 16.15
CA TRP A 126 6.76 -15.53 16.27
C TRP A 126 7.24 -14.61 17.37
N SER A 127 6.99 -13.32 17.22
CA SER A 127 7.26 -12.31 18.24
C SER A 127 5.96 -11.67 18.69
N ARG A 128 5.84 -11.47 20.01
CA ARG A 128 4.72 -10.72 20.57
C ARG A 128 4.96 -9.23 20.37
N VAL A 129 3.96 -8.53 19.84
CA VAL A 129 3.98 -7.08 19.63
C VAL A 129 3.60 -6.39 20.94
N GLU A 130 4.35 -5.35 21.30
CA GLU A 130 4.02 -4.54 22.48
C GLU A 130 2.73 -3.73 22.24
N GLU A 131 1.87 -3.62 23.26
CA GLU A 131 0.60 -2.87 23.17
C GLU A 131 0.82 -1.38 22.81
N SER A 132 1.98 -0.82 23.15
CA SER A 132 2.35 0.56 22.82
C SER A 132 2.80 0.75 21.37
N ALA A 133 3.06 -0.31 20.65
CA ALA A 133 3.54 -0.26 19.26
C ALA A 133 2.40 0.13 18.30
N PRO A 134 2.68 0.96 17.28
CA PRO A 134 1.67 1.33 16.28
C PRO A 134 1.11 0.12 15.51
N GLU A 135 1.90 -0.92 15.35
CA GLU A 135 1.56 -2.18 14.68
C GLU A 135 0.44 -2.91 15.42
N PHE A 136 0.46 -2.87 16.77
CA PHE A 136 -0.59 -3.46 17.61
C PHE A 136 -1.96 -2.84 17.29
N GLY A 137 -2.08 -1.50 17.36
CA GLY A 137 -3.34 -0.82 17.07
C GLY A 137 -3.83 -0.99 15.64
N GLN A 138 -2.91 -1.11 14.67
CA GLN A 138 -3.29 -1.40 13.27
C GLN A 138 -3.83 -2.82 13.12
N ALA A 139 -3.20 -3.81 13.74
CA ALA A 139 -3.65 -5.19 13.71
C ALA A 139 -5.00 -5.36 14.44
N GLU A 140 -5.15 -4.74 15.62
CA GLU A 140 -6.40 -4.69 16.39
C GLU A 140 -7.56 -4.11 15.56
N ALA A 141 -7.35 -2.93 14.94
CA ALA A 141 -8.38 -2.31 14.13
C ALA A 141 -8.80 -3.17 12.94
N SER A 142 -7.84 -3.83 12.27
CA SER A 142 -8.14 -4.70 11.14
C SER A 142 -8.82 -5.99 11.57
N ALA A 143 -8.39 -6.59 12.68
CA ALA A 143 -9.01 -7.79 13.26
C ALA A 143 -10.47 -7.52 13.66
N SER A 144 -10.74 -6.33 14.25
CA SER A 144 -12.09 -5.93 14.61
C SER A 144 -13.02 -5.88 13.40
N VAL A 145 -12.57 -5.30 12.29
CA VAL A 145 -13.34 -5.28 11.04
C VAL A 145 -13.64 -6.69 10.55
N PHE A 146 -12.66 -7.60 10.55
CA PHE A 146 -12.88 -8.98 10.10
C PHE A 146 -13.82 -9.76 11.00
N LEU A 147 -13.75 -9.55 12.32
CA LEU A 147 -14.63 -10.19 13.27
C LEU A 147 -16.10 -9.75 13.11
N GLU A 148 -16.30 -8.46 12.83
CA GLU A 148 -17.61 -7.91 12.56
C GLU A 148 -18.17 -8.37 11.20
N GLU A 149 -17.34 -8.39 10.15
CA GLU A 149 -17.74 -8.84 8.81
C GLU A 149 -18.12 -10.33 8.79
N GLU A 150 -17.39 -11.17 9.50
CA GLU A 150 -17.70 -12.59 9.65
C GLU A 150 -18.88 -12.87 10.63
N GLY A 151 -19.32 -11.83 11.33
CA GLY A 151 -20.40 -11.95 12.31
C GLY A 151 -20.03 -12.77 13.56
N ALA A 152 -18.73 -12.90 13.84
CA ALA A 152 -18.23 -13.60 15.00
C ALA A 152 -18.47 -12.82 16.30
N PHE A 153 -18.34 -11.50 16.23
CA PHE A 153 -18.60 -10.55 17.32
C PHE A 153 -19.22 -9.27 16.81
N GLY A 154 -20.03 -8.63 17.65
CA GLY A 154 -20.44 -7.25 17.47
C GLY A 154 -19.45 -6.26 18.07
N PRO A 155 -19.60 -4.94 17.77
CA PRO A 155 -18.76 -3.89 18.33
C PRO A 155 -18.76 -3.89 19.86
N GLY A 156 -17.57 -3.98 20.47
CA GLY A 156 -17.43 -3.94 21.92
C GLY A 156 -17.78 -5.24 22.65
N GLU A 157 -17.85 -6.37 21.96
CA GLU A 157 -18.12 -7.69 22.57
C GLU A 157 -16.84 -8.48 22.88
N PHE A 158 -15.67 -7.93 22.59
CA PHE A 158 -14.38 -8.59 22.78
C PHE A 158 -13.27 -7.61 23.12
N ASP A 159 -12.14 -8.15 23.56
CA ASP A 159 -10.88 -7.45 23.78
C ASP A 159 -9.74 -8.14 23.03
N VAL A 160 -8.77 -7.37 22.56
CA VAL A 160 -7.55 -7.90 21.97
C VAL A 160 -6.49 -8.08 23.04
N THR A 161 -6.17 -9.32 23.37
CA THR A 161 -5.27 -9.65 24.48
C THR A 161 -3.81 -9.80 24.05
N ALA A 162 -3.56 -10.17 22.82
CA ALA A 162 -2.22 -10.27 22.27
C ALA A 162 -2.21 -10.14 20.74
N VAL A 163 -1.09 -9.67 20.22
CA VAL A 163 -0.78 -9.64 18.79
C VAL A 163 0.57 -10.29 18.60
N TYR A 164 0.66 -11.23 17.67
CA TYR A 164 1.87 -11.94 17.32
C TYR A 164 2.18 -11.69 15.84
N GLU A 165 3.47 -11.52 15.52
CA GLU A 165 3.96 -11.34 14.15
C GLU A 165 5.08 -12.31 13.85
N VAL A 166 5.12 -12.79 12.62
CA VAL A 166 6.20 -13.61 12.09
C VAL A 166 6.77 -12.96 10.82
N ASP A 167 8.08 -13.00 10.70
CA ASP A 167 8.84 -12.33 9.64
C ASP A 167 8.56 -10.80 9.59
N PRO A 168 8.95 -10.06 10.64
CA PRO A 168 8.75 -8.61 10.67
C PRO A 168 9.40 -7.93 9.45
N PRO A 169 8.86 -6.79 8.98
CA PRO A 169 9.27 -6.13 7.74
C PRO A 169 10.75 -5.73 7.69
N HIS A 170 11.44 -5.69 8.82
CA HIS A 170 12.87 -5.33 8.92
C HIS A 170 13.81 -6.49 8.61
N GLU A 171 13.33 -7.72 8.69
CA GLU A 171 14.06 -8.94 8.36
C GLU A 171 13.64 -9.51 6.99
N SER A 172 13.30 -8.63 6.06
CA SER A 172 12.87 -9.06 4.74
C SER A 172 13.88 -10.03 4.15
N ALA A 173 13.40 -11.18 3.69
CA ALA A 173 14.22 -12.19 3.02
C ALA A 173 14.71 -11.73 1.62
N TYR A 174 14.43 -10.49 1.26
CA TYR A 174 15.06 -9.85 0.11
C TYR A 174 16.47 -9.42 0.51
N PRO A 175 17.46 -9.71 -0.32
CA PRO A 175 18.80 -9.20 -0.07
C PRO A 175 18.68 -7.68 0.07
N LYS A 176 19.16 -7.15 1.19
CA LYS A 176 19.28 -5.71 1.39
C LYS A 176 20.03 -5.14 0.20
N LEU A 177 19.41 -4.25 -0.55
CA LEU A 177 20.07 -3.58 -1.65
C LEU A 177 20.99 -2.50 -1.08
N GLY A 178 22.28 -2.82 -1.01
CA GLY A 178 23.31 -2.00 -0.39
C GLY A 178 23.71 -2.48 1.00
N PRO A 179 24.87 -2.01 1.52
CA PRO A 179 25.47 -2.51 2.77
C PRO A 179 24.57 -2.38 4.00
N ASN A 180 23.68 -1.37 4.01
CA ASN A 180 22.80 -1.04 5.14
C ASN A 180 21.31 -1.03 4.78
N GLY A 181 20.91 -1.57 3.62
CA GLY A 181 19.51 -1.49 3.17
C GLY A 181 19.12 -0.11 2.65
N GLU A 182 20.08 0.71 2.23
CA GLU A 182 19.86 2.08 1.75
C GLU A 182 18.93 2.13 0.52
N PHE A 183 18.84 1.04 -0.24
CA PHE A 183 18.01 0.92 -1.43
C PHE A 183 16.72 0.12 -1.21
N ASP A 184 16.37 -0.27 0.01
CA ASP A 184 15.12 -0.99 0.30
C ASP A 184 13.89 -0.16 -0.06
N GLN A 185 14.02 1.17 -0.12
CA GLN A 185 12.98 2.06 -0.61
C GLN A 185 12.64 1.86 -2.10
N ILE A 186 13.50 1.16 -2.84
CA ILE A 186 13.33 0.83 -4.27
C ILE A 186 12.72 -0.57 -4.43
N ALA A 187 12.64 -1.36 -3.37
CA ALA A 187 12.06 -2.69 -3.42
C ALA A 187 10.57 -2.63 -3.72
N PHE A 188 10.17 -3.18 -4.86
CA PHE A 188 8.77 -3.28 -5.28
C PHE A 188 8.12 -4.60 -4.85
N PHE A 189 8.92 -5.53 -4.35
CA PHE A 189 8.49 -6.86 -3.96
C PHE A 189 8.96 -7.11 -2.53
N HIS A 190 8.05 -7.55 -1.69
CA HIS A 190 8.34 -7.96 -0.33
C HIS A 190 7.71 -9.32 -0.07
N LYS A 191 8.30 -10.09 0.84
CA LYS A 191 7.62 -11.26 1.35
C LYS A 191 6.42 -10.83 2.18
N PRO A 192 5.28 -11.51 2.01
CA PRO A 192 4.20 -11.33 2.95
C PRO A 192 4.67 -11.77 4.34
N TYR A 193 4.30 -11.04 5.36
CA TYR A 193 4.41 -11.48 6.72
C TYR A 193 3.02 -11.56 7.34
N TYR A 194 2.92 -12.36 8.38
CA TYR A 194 1.64 -12.71 8.96
C TYR A 194 1.54 -12.16 10.36
N THR A 195 0.31 -11.86 10.77
CA THR A 195 -0.03 -11.53 12.15
C THR A 195 -1.15 -12.44 12.63
N LEU A 196 -1.09 -12.76 13.90
CA LEU A 196 -2.12 -13.49 14.61
C LEU A 196 -2.57 -12.61 15.79
N VAL A 197 -3.85 -12.25 15.79
CA VAL A 197 -4.46 -11.44 16.86
C VAL A 197 -5.27 -12.36 17.74
N GLU A 198 -4.92 -12.41 19.02
CA GLU A 198 -5.69 -13.13 20.04
C GLU A 198 -6.81 -12.25 20.59
N VAL A 199 -8.01 -12.80 20.61
CA VAL A 199 -9.22 -12.09 20.98
C VAL A 199 -9.93 -12.81 22.12
N ALA A 200 -10.26 -12.06 23.16
CA ALA A 200 -11.01 -12.54 24.32
C ALA A 200 -12.45 -12.03 24.28
N PRO A 201 -13.46 -12.89 24.24
CA PRO A 201 -14.85 -12.44 24.33
C PRO A 201 -15.17 -11.85 25.71
N PHE A 202 -15.98 -10.80 25.72
CA PHE A 202 -16.56 -10.27 26.96
C PHE A 202 -17.77 -11.10 27.42
N LYS A 203 -18.05 -11.03 28.70
CA LYS A 203 -19.31 -11.52 29.26
C LYS A 203 -20.47 -10.69 28.67
N PRO A 204 -21.65 -11.31 28.43
CA PRO A 204 -22.81 -10.57 27.99
C PRO A 204 -23.11 -9.40 28.95
N LEU A 205 -23.22 -8.20 28.41
CA LEU A 205 -23.61 -7.02 29.19
C LEU A 205 -25.06 -7.19 29.64
N LEU A 206 -25.28 -7.10 30.96
CA LEU A 206 -26.62 -7.03 31.55
C LEU A 206 -27.10 -5.59 31.44
N ASP A 207 -28.02 -5.33 30.53
CA ASP A 207 -28.64 -4.05 30.32
C ASP A 207 -29.80 -3.91 31.30
N GLU A 208 -29.54 -3.26 32.46
CA GLU A 208 -30.59 -2.93 33.44
C GLU A 208 -31.13 -1.51 33.16
N PRO A 209 -32.43 -1.34 32.84
CA PRO A 209 -33.00 -0.03 32.58
C PRO A 209 -32.75 0.96 33.72
N GLY A 210 -32.11 2.08 33.42
CA GLY A 210 -31.83 3.13 34.40
C GLY A 210 -30.53 3.01 35.19
N ARG A 211 -29.69 2.04 34.88
CA ARG A 211 -28.35 1.86 35.44
C ARG A 211 -27.28 2.08 34.37
N ALA A 212 -26.17 2.68 34.73
CA ALA A 212 -25.04 2.79 33.83
C ALA A 212 -24.50 1.37 33.48
N PRO A 213 -24.10 1.11 32.24
CA PRO A 213 -23.49 -0.15 31.86
C PRO A 213 -22.30 -0.49 32.77
N THR A 214 -22.16 -1.73 33.16
CA THR A 214 -20.96 -2.20 33.88
C THR A 214 -19.77 -2.19 32.91
N ALA A 215 -18.57 -2.03 33.46
CA ALA A 215 -17.37 -2.18 32.64
C ALA A 215 -17.34 -3.59 32.01
N PRO A 216 -16.95 -3.73 30.74
CA PRO A 216 -16.85 -5.04 30.11
C PRO A 216 -15.80 -5.89 30.83
N GLU A 217 -16.13 -7.14 31.09
CA GLU A 217 -15.25 -8.13 31.71
C GLU A 217 -15.03 -9.29 30.75
N ILE A 218 -13.78 -9.77 30.62
CA ILE A 218 -13.44 -10.93 29.80
C ILE A 218 -14.16 -12.17 30.37
N ASP A 219 -14.76 -12.93 29.47
CA ASP A 219 -15.39 -14.20 29.82
C ASP A 219 -14.34 -15.31 29.88
N SER A 220 -13.93 -15.66 31.09
CA SER A 220 -12.97 -16.74 31.34
C SER A 220 -13.50 -18.15 31.06
N SER A 221 -14.81 -18.30 30.79
CA SER A 221 -15.39 -19.60 30.44
C SER A 221 -15.36 -19.90 28.94
N ARG A 222 -15.09 -18.90 28.09
CA ARG A 222 -15.04 -19.04 26.64
C ARG A 222 -13.59 -19.09 26.16
N GLN A 223 -13.34 -19.98 25.21
CA GLN A 223 -12.02 -20.07 24.56
C GLN A 223 -11.68 -18.78 23.79
N ARG A 224 -10.38 -18.50 23.69
CA ARG A 224 -9.86 -17.40 22.86
C ARG A 224 -10.16 -17.66 21.40
N GLN A 225 -10.32 -16.59 20.64
CA GLN A 225 -10.40 -16.64 19.20
C GLN A 225 -9.17 -15.98 18.60
N TYR A 226 -8.82 -16.41 17.41
CA TYR A 226 -7.61 -15.95 16.73
C TYR A 226 -7.96 -15.42 15.35
N VAL A 227 -7.48 -14.23 15.04
CA VAL A 227 -7.62 -13.62 13.71
C VAL A 227 -6.27 -13.72 13.01
N TYR A 228 -6.22 -14.51 11.95
CA TYR A 228 -5.02 -14.75 11.15
C TYR A 228 -5.06 -13.89 9.91
N MET A 229 -4.10 -12.97 9.78
CA MET A 229 -4.04 -11.98 8.73
C MET A 229 -2.67 -11.98 8.05
N ILE A 230 -2.66 -11.53 6.79
CA ILE A 230 -1.46 -11.31 6.00
C ILE A 230 -1.24 -9.81 5.81
N ARG A 231 -0.01 -9.35 6.03
CA ARG A 231 0.38 -7.96 5.79
C ARG A 231 0.71 -7.75 4.32
N ASP A 232 -0.02 -6.88 3.70
CA ASP A 232 0.33 -6.31 2.41
C ASP A 232 0.98 -4.94 2.64
N LEU A 233 2.28 -4.82 2.36
CA LEU A 233 2.99 -3.55 2.48
C LEU A 233 2.58 -2.53 1.43
N GLY A 234 1.67 -2.93 0.53
CA GLY A 234 1.16 -2.08 -0.52
C GLY A 234 2.19 -1.78 -1.61
N SER A 235 1.84 -0.84 -2.43
CA SER A 235 2.64 -0.43 -3.58
C SER A 235 2.77 1.10 -3.69
N LEU A 236 2.75 1.78 -2.55
CA LEU A 236 2.59 3.24 -2.44
C LEU A 236 3.47 4.04 -3.42
N ARG A 237 4.73 3.64 -3.60
CA ARG A 237 5.72 4.35 -4.44
C ARG A 237 5.86 3.78 -5.85
N GLN A 238 5.24 2.64 -6.12
CA GLN A 238 5.40 1.91 -7.38
C GLN A 238 4.92 2.69 -8.60
N PRO A 239 3.72 3.31 -8.62
CA PRO A 239 3.28 4.07 -9.78
C PRO A 239 4.18 5.27 -10.11
N ALA A 240 4.65 5.98 -9.08
CA ALA A 240 5.58 7.09 -9.26
C ALA A 240 6.92 6.64 -9.86
N ALA A 241 7.44 5.48 -9.43
CA ALA A 241 8.66 4.90 -9.98
C ALA A 241 8.50 4.50 -11.45
N TYR A 242 7.37 3.92 -11.83
CA TYR A 242 7.10 3.59 -13.25
C TYR A 242 7.06 4.86 -14.13
N ILE A 243 6.45 5.93 -13.63
CA ILE A 243 6.46 7.22 -14.35
C ILE A 243 7.87 7.76 -14.45
N ALA A 244 8.65 7.78 -13.37
CA ALA A 244 10.02 8.28 -13.37
C ALA A 244 10.89 7.53 -14.37
N ILE A 245 10.89 6.20 -14.30
CA ILE A 245 11.72 5.34 -15.18
C ILE A 245 11.24 5.42 -16.62
N GLY A 246 9.94 5.23 -16.87
CA GLY A 246 9.37 5.23 -18.21
C GLY A 246 9.56 6.57 -18.92
N SER A 247 9.30 7.69 -18.23
CA SER A 247 9.51 9.03 -18.75
C SER A 247 10.99 9.32 -19.01
N THR A 248 11.89 8.84 -18.14
CA THR A 248 13.34 9.02 -18.36
C THR A 248 13.82 8.30 -19.61
N ILE A 249 13.40 7.04 -19.82
CA ILE A 249 13.73 6.29 -21.02
C ILE A 249 13.24 7.01 -22.28
N MET A 250 11.98 7.47 -22.25
CA MET A 250 11.38 8.18 -23.35
C MET A 250 12.08 9.53 -23.59
N PHE A 251 12.42 10.28 -22.53
CA PHE A 251 13.17 11.52 -22.62
C PHE A 251 14.54 11.35 -23.29
N LEU A 252 15.30 10.33 -22.86
CA LEU A 252 16.60 10.02 -23.46
C LEU A 252 16.47 9.62 -24.95
N ALA A 253 15.44 8.86 -25.29
CA ALA A 253 15.17 8.50 -26.69
C ALA A 253 14.84 9.74 -27.54
N LEU A 254 14.02 10.68 -27.03
CA LEU A 254 13.71 11.93 -27.72
C LEU A 254 14.92 12.83 -27.85
N CYS A 255 15.75 12.96 -26.81
CA CYS A 255 17.02 13.68 -26.87
C CYS A 255 17.96 13.08 -27.91
N PHE A 256 18.04 11.76 -28.00
CA PHE A 256 18.82 11.07 -29.04
C PHE A 256 18.31 11.38 -30.45
N LEU A 257 16.98 11.37 -30.65
CA LEU A 257 16.38 11.76 -31.95
C LEU A 257 16.70 13.21 -32.32
N LEU A 258 16.61 14.15 -31.38
CA LEU A 258 17.00 15.54 -31.60
C LEU A 258 18.47 15.66 -31.97
N HIS A 259 19.36 15.02 -31.21
CA HIS A 259 20.81 15.01 -31.51
C HIS A 259 21.12 14.41 -32.88
N ARG A 260 20.50 13.28 -33.21
CA ARG A 260 20.66 12.65 -34.53
C ARG A 260 20.23 13.59 -35.66
N ARG A 261 19.07 14.24 -35.50
CA ARG A 261 18.57 15.23 -36.45
C ARG A 261 19.58 16.36 -36.68
N ASP A 262 20.11 16.94 -35.60
CA ASP A 262 21.05 18.07 -35.68
C ASP A 262 22.34 17.66 -36.41
N ARG A 263 22.85 16.44 -36.17
CA ARG A 263 23.98 15.89 -36.91
C ARG A 263 23.69 15.77 -38.41
N PHE A 264 22.50 15.30 -38.81
CA PHE A 264 22.12 15.24 -40.22
C PHE A 264 22.00 16.61 -40.86
N VAL A 265 21.43 17.57 -40.16
CA VAL A 265 21.32 18.96 -40.65
C VAL A 265 22.71 19.57 -40.83
N ALA A 266 23.60 19.45 -39.84
CA ALA A 266 24.98 19.93 -39.92
C ALA A 266 25.76 19.27 -41.08
N ALA A 267 25.64 17.96 -41.27
CA ALA A 267 26.30 17.23 -42.38
C ALA A 267 25.78 17.69 -43.75
N ASN A 268 24.48 17.95 -43.89
CA ASN A 268 23.89 18.43 -45.14
C ASN A 268 24.32 19.88 -45.45
N LEU A 269 24.42 20.73 -44.43
CA LEU A 269 24.93 22.11 -44.64
C LEU A 269 26.39 22.09 -45.03
N ALA A 270 27.24 21.26 -44.44
CA ALA A 270 28.64 21.09 -44.81
C ALA A 270 28.79 20.61 -46.27
N ARG A 271 27.99 19.64 -46.69
CA ARG A 271 27.99 19.16 -48.09
C ARG A 271 27.58 20.26 -49.08
N LYS A 272 26.57 21.07 -48.74
CA LYS A 272 26.14 22.20 -49.61
C LYS A 272 27.21 23.27 -49.71
N ALA A 273 27.91 23.59 -48.59
CA ALA A 273 29.00 24.54 -48.61
C ALA A 273 30.16 24.10 -49.49
N ILE A 274 30.55 22.81 -49.43
CA ILE A 274 31.61 22.26 -50.30
C ILE A 274 31.18 22.26 -51.77
N ALA A 275 29.91 22.01 -52.09
CA ALA A 275 29.41 21.99 -53.48
C ALA A 275 29.26 23.43 -54.06
N ALA A 276 29.29 24.48 -53.24
CA ALA A 276 29.17 25.85 -53.65
C ALA A 276 30.54 26.58 -53.78
N ALA A 277 31.62 25.96 -53.28
CA ALA A 277 33.00 26.41 -53.41
C ALA A 277 33.68 25.80 -54.66
#